data_57eac8b95d48fd68b482b0618eebf6b0
#
_entry.id   57eac8b95d48fd68b482b0618eebf6b0
#
_cell.length_a   1.000
_cell.length_b   1.000
_cell.length_c   1.000
_cell.angle_alpha   90.00
_cell.angle_beta   90.00
_cell.angle_gamma   90.00
#
_symmetry.space_group_name_H-M   'P 1'
#
loop_
_entity.id
_entity.type
_entity.pdbx_description
1 polymer ?
#
loop_
_entity_poly.entity_id
_entity_poly.type
_entity_poly.pdbx_seq_one_letter_code
_entity_poly.pdbx_strand_id
1 'polypeptide(L)'
;VRLMHIGLPFYVGGFSFGAHVMAKAYHALPDEIQPEQVILCGLPTATVAGIRHYETPAIKGDILFIHGEADEITLLSDLIVWAKPQRHLLTVLPGANHFFTGYLKQLRVAISRFLTA
;
A
#
# COMPACT_ATOMS: atom_id res chain seq x y z
N VAL A 1 16.39 4.51 -10.79
CA VAL A 1 15.52 5.20 -11.75
C VAL A 1 15.51 6.69 -11.45
N ARG A 2 15.81 7.45 -12.44
CA ARG A 2 15.77 8.91 -12.33
C ARG A 2 14.38 9.41 -12.68
N LEU A 3 13.72 10.04 -11.73
CA LEU A 3 12.45 10.69 -11.95
C LEU A 3 12.69 12.13 -12.38
N MET A 4 12.09 12.51 -13.50
CA MET A 4 12.08 13.90 -13.93
C MET A 4 10.79 14.55 -13.49
N HIS A 5 10.90 15.56 -12.65
CA HIS A 5 9.73 16.33 -12.24
C HIS A 5 9.49 17.42 -13.30
N ILE A 6 8.35 17.35 -13.95
CA ILE A 6 7.96 18.28 -15.03
C ILE A 6 6.83 19.22 -14.60
N GLY A 7 6.61 19.37 -13.29
CA GLY A 7 5.57 20.23 -12.76
C GLY A 7 4.16 19.64 -12.81
N LEU A 8 4.03 18.38 -13.23
CA LEU A 8 2.74 17.69 -13.26
C LEU A 8 2.60 16.74 -12.07
N PRO A 9 1.39 16.60 -11.52
CA PRO A 9 1.17 15.63 -10.46
C PRO A 9 1.37 14.20 -10.98
N PHE A 10 1.86 13.32 -10.12
CA PHE A 10 1.97 11.90 -10.45
C PHE A 10 1.53 11.05 -9.25
N TYR A 11 1.21 9.80 -9.54
CA TYR A 11 0.67 8.85 -8.58
C TYR A 11 1.45 7.56 -8.65
N VAL A 12 1.57 6.86 -7.53
CA VAL A 12 2.24 5.56 -7.51
C VAL A 12 1.34 4.56 -6.81
N GLY A 13 1.49 3.30 -7.20
CA GLY A 13 0.73 2.22 -6.58
C GLY A 13 1.46 0.90 -6.69
N GLY A 14 1.06 -0.05 -5.87
CA GLY A 14 1.63 -1.37 -5.88
C GLY A 14 0.73 -2.39 -5.20
N PHE A 15 0.94 -3.66 -5.54
CA PHE A 15 0.21 -4.79 -4.99
C PHE A 15 1.21 -5.82 -4.47
N SER A 16 1.00 -6.31 -3.25
CA SER A 16 1.79 -7.37 -2.64
C SER A 16 3.28 -7.02 -2.62
N PHE A 17 4.15 -7.83 -3.22
CA PHE A 17 5.58 -7.51 -3.33
C PHE A 17 5.80 -6.15 -3.99
N GLY A 18 5.00 -5.82 -5.02
CA GLY A 18 5.04 -4.51 -5.67
C GLY A 18 4.71 -3.37 -4.72
N ALA A 19 3.80 -3.58 -3.77
CA ALA A 19 3.52 -2.59 -2.73
C ALA A 19 4.73 -2.35 -1.82
N HIS A 20 5.43 -3.41 -1.44
CA HIS A 20 6.67 -3.31 -0.65
C HIS A 20 7.74 -2.52 -1.42
N VAL A 21 7.93 -2.84 -2.71
CA VAL A 21 8.89 -2.13 -3.55
C VAL A 21 8.52 -0.64 -3.67
N MET A 22 7.24 -0.34 -3.86
CA MET A 22 6.78 1.05 -3.95
C MET A 22 6.95 1.80 -2.63
N ALA A 23 6.71 1.15 -1.50
CA ALA A 23 6.93 1.76 -0.19
C ALA A 23 8.41 2.13 0.00
N LYS A 24 9.32 1.23 -0.39
CA LYS A 24 10.77 1.51 -0.33
C LYS A 24 11.16 2.64 -1.27
N ALA A 25 10.66 2.62 -2.50
CA ALA A 25 10.95 3.66 -3.48
C ALA A 25 10.42 5.02 -3.01
N TYR A 26 9.19 5.06 -2.51
CA TYR A 26 8.57 6.28 -1.98
C TYR A 26 9.36 6.83 -0.79
N HIS A 27 9.76 5.97 0.13
CA HIS A 27 10.57 6.36 1.29
C HIS A 27 11.89 7.00 0.86
N ALA A 28 12.48 6.55 -0.24
CA ALA A 28 13.76 7.02 -0.75
C ALA A 28 13.67 8.28 -1.63
N LEU A 29 12.44 8.72 -2.01
CA LEU A 29 12.28 9.90 -2.85
C LEU A 29 12.72 11.17 -2.11
N PRO A 30 13.41 12.10 -2.81
CA PRO A 30 13.70 13.40 -2.22
C PRO A 30 12.40 14.19 -1.97
N ASP A 31 12.43 15.10 -1.00
CA ASP A 31 11.25 15.88 -0.62
C ASP A 31 10.69 16.72 -1.76
N GLU A 32 11.53 17.10 -2.72
CA GLU A 32 11.12 17.92 -3.86
C GLU A 32 10.34 17.10 -4.92
N ILE A 33 10.44 15.78 -4.88
CA ILE A 33 9.82 14.88 -5.86
C ILE A 33 8.91 13.91 -5.12
N GLN A 34 7.66 14.31 -4.90
CA GLN A 34 6.71 13.51 -4.15
C GLN A 34 5.47 13.23 -5.01
N PRO A 35 4.95 11.99 -5.02
CA PRO A 35 3.67 11.72 -5.65
C PRO A 35 2.54 12.43 -4.92
N GLU A 36 1.49 12.78 -5.65
CA GLU A 36 0.28 13.34 -5.04
C GLU A 36 -0.38 12.34 -4.10
N GLN A 37 -0.48 11.10 -4.53
CA GLN A 37 -1.11 10.03 -3.76
C GLN A 37 -0.42 8.70 -4.01
N VAL A 38 -0.49 7.82 -3.02
CA VAL A 38 0.12 6.49 -3.05
C VAL A 38 -0.95 5.46 -2.74
N ILE A 39 -0.99 4.36 -3.49
CA ILE A 39 -1.94 3.27 -3.28
C ILE A 39 -1.16 1.97 -3.06
N LEU A 40 -1.34 1.36 -1.90
CA LEU A 40 -0.65 0.14 -1.53
C LEU A 40 -1.66 -0.95 -1.15
N CYS A 41 -1.72 -2.00 -1.96
CA CYS A 41 -2.65 -3.10 -1.78
C CYS A 41 -1.91 -4.35 -1.31
N GLY A 42 -2.39 -4.98 -0.25
CA GLY A 42 -1.79 -6.21 0.24
C GLY A 42 -0.33 -6.06 0.67
N LEU A 43 -0.01 -4.96 1.33
CA LEU A 43 1.38 -4.62 1.69
C LEU A 43 1.97 -5.61 2.70
N PRO A 44 3.06 -6.33 2.35
CA PRO A 44 3.75 -7.18 3.31
C PRO A 44 4.63 -6.33 4.23
N THR A 45 4.54 -6.57 5.54
CA THR A 45 5.26 -5.79 6.55
C THR A 45 5.98 -6.67 7.57
N ALA A 46 5.92 -7.99 7.39
CA ALA A 46 6.49 -8.96 8.31
C ALA A 46 6.88 -10.23 7.54
N THR A 47 7.01 -11.35 8.24
CA THR A 47 7.35 -12.62 7.61
C THR A 47 6.12 -13.21 6.91
N VAL A 48 6.26 -13.48 5.63
CA VAL A 48 5.21 -14.05 4.78
C VAL A 48 5.46 -15.55 4.61
N ALA A 49 4.44 -16.37 4.91
CA ALA A 49 4.48 -17.83 4.79
C ALA A 49 5.66 -18.47 5.56
N GLY A 50 6.15 -17.83 6.62
CA GLY A 50 7.27 -18.32 7.41
C GLY A 50 8.60 -18.38 6.67
N ILE A 51 8.67 -17.85 5.44
CA ILE A 51 9.83 -18.00 4.57
C ILE A 51 10.52 -16.66 4.29
N ARG A 52 9.74 -15.63 3.95
CA ARG A 52 10.31 -14.36 3.52
C ARG A 52 9.90 -13.24 4.46
N HIS A 53 10.91 -12.57 5.00
CA HIS A 53 10.70 -11.42 5.89
C HIS A 53 10.79 -10.12 5.09
N TYR A 54 9.83 -9.22 5.33
CA TYR A 54 9.78 -7.91 4.69
C TYR A 54 9.97 -6.82 5.75
N GLU A 55 11.04 -6.06 5.59
CA GLU A 55 11.25 -4.85 6.38
C GLU A 55 10.79 -3.64 5.58
N THR A 56 9.50 -3.37 5.68
CA THR A 56 8.91 -2.22 5.00
C THR A 56 9.14 -0.97 5.85
N PRO A 57 9.78 0.07 5.29
CA PRO A 57 10.09 1.27 6.07
C PRO A 57 8.82 2.04 6.43
N ALA A 58 8.89 2.80 7.52
CA ALA A 58 7.83 3.73 7.86
C ALA A 58 7.71 4.80 6.78
N ILE A 59 6.49 5.12 6.37
CA ILE A 59 6.21 6.10 5.33
C ILE A 59 5.10 7.04 5.78
N LYS A 60 5.05 8.22 5.19
CA LYS A 60 4.02 9.23 5.49
C LYS A 60 3.56 9.89 4.20
N GLY A 61 2.37 10.46 4.22
CA GLY A 61 1.79 11.13 3.07
C GLY A 61 0.33 10.76 2.88
N ASP A 62 -0.23 11.10 1.73
CA ASP A 62 -1.59 10.73 1.37
C ASP A 62 -1.59 9.35 0.73
N ILE A 63 -1.82 8.34 1.56
CA ILE A 63 -1.65 6.93 1.20
C ILE A 63 -2.95 6.18 1.44
N LEU A 64 -3.41 5.46 0.42
CA LEU A 64 -4.48 4.49 0.55
C LEU A 64 -3.88 3.10 0.76
N PHE A 65 -4.13 2.51 1.93
CA PHE A 65 -3.81 1.12 2.20
C PHE A 65 -5.08 0.30 2.03
N ILE A 66 -5.05 -0.70 1.16
CA ILE A 66 -6.18 -1.62 0.97
C ILE A 66 -5.71 -3.02 1.29
N HIS A 67 -6.48 -3.70 2.15
CA HIS A 67 -6.12 -5.04 2.60
C HIS A 67 -7.37 -5.90 2.74
N GLY A 68 -7.25 -7.17 2.34
CA GLY A 68 -8.32 -8.13 2.55
C GLY A 68 -8.32 -8.65 3.98
N GLU A 69 -9.48 -8.69 4.60
CA GLU A 69 -9.61 -9.21 5.97
C GLU A 69 -9.14 -10.66 6.07
N ALA A 70 -9.43 -11.46 5.02
CA ALA A 70 -9.10 -12.88 4.97
C ALA A 70 -7.79 -13.16 4.21
N ASP A 71 -6.90 -12.19 4.09
CA ASP A 71 -5.60 -12.37 3.45
C ASP A 71 -4.76 -13.33 4.28
N GLU A 72 -4.46 -14.50 3.72
CA GLU A 72 -3.68 -15.55 4.38
C GLU A 72 -2.20 -15.47 4.05
N ILE A 73 -1.80 -14.62 3.11
CA ILE A 73 -0.42 -14.46 2.67
C ILE A 73 0.25 -13.31 3.41
N THR A 74 -0.31 -12.12 3.29
CA THR A 74 0.11 -10.96 4.07
C THR A 74 -0.98 -10.64 5.08
N LEU A 75 -0.79 -11.06 6.31
CA LEU A 75 -1.84 -10.98 7.32
C LEU A 75 -2.22 -9.53 7.64
N LEU A 76 -3.51 -9.27 7.75
CA LEU A 76 -4.01 -7.95 8.15
C LEU A 76 -3.47 -7.56 9.52
N SER A 77 -3.35 -8.51 10.44
CA SER A 77 -2.79 -8.25 11.77
C SER A 77 -1.37 -7.68 11.72
N ASP A 78 -0.55 -8.16 10.78
CA ASP A 78 0.81 -7.64 10.60
C ASP A 78 0.78 -6.20 10.08
N LEU A 79 -0.11 -5.90 9.15
CA LEU A 79 -0.28 -4.54 8.63
C LEU A 79 -0.71 -3.58 9.75
N ILE A 80 -1.64 -4.01 10.59
CA ILE A 80 -2.11 -3.20 11.73
C ILE A 80 -0.96 -2.88 12.68
N VAL A 81 -0.14 -3.86 13.02
CA VAL A 81 1.02 -3.66 13.91
C VAL A 81 2.01 -2.67 13.30
N TRP A 82 2.27 -2.78 12.00
CA TRP A 82 3.17 -1.87 11.29
C TRP A 82 2.60 -0.46 11.18
N ALA A 83 1.31 -0.33 10.90
CA ALA A 83 0.65 0.95 10.64
C ALA A 83 0.35 1.74 11.91
N LYS A 84 0.11 1.08 13.03
CA LYS A 84 -0.38 1.69 14.26
C LYS A 84 0.52 2.81 14.80
N PRO A 85 1.84 2.63 14.94
CA PRO A 85 2.70 3.73 15.43
C PRO A 85 2.74 4.92 14.48
N GLN A 86 2.49 4.69 13.19
CA GLN A 86 2.49 5.72 12.16
C GLN A 86 1.12 6.40 12.02
N ARG A 87 0.10 5.87 12.69
CA ARG A 87 -1.29 6.37 12.68
C ARG A 87 -1.94 6.38 11.31
N HIS A 88 -1.61 5.39 10.47
CA HIS A 88 -2.25 5.26 9.17
C HIS A 88 -3.70 4.80 9.28
N LEU A 89 -4.53 5.33 8.39
CA LEU A 89 -5.87 4.81 8.15
C LEU A 89 -5.79 3.62 7.20
N LEU A 90 -6.55 2.58 7.47
CA LEU A 90 -6.55 1.37 6.66
C LEU A 90 -7.95 1.13 6.08
N THR A 91 -8.00 0.79 4.78
CA THR A 91 -9.22 0.33 4.15
C THR A 91 -9.19 -1.19 4.12
N VAL A 92 -10.11 -1.81 4.83
CA VAL A 92 -10.22 -3.26 4.92
C VAL A 92 -11.44 -3.71 4.13
N LEU A 93 -11.26 -4.71 3.26
CA LEU A 93 -12.35 -5.35 2.54
C LEU A 93 -12.73 -6.62 3.29
N PRO A 94 -13.89 -6.64 4.01
CA PRO A 94 -14.29 -7.79 4.80
C PRO A 94 -14.46 -9.03 3.94
N GLY A 95 -13.83 -10.13 4.34
CA GLY A 95 -13.90 -11.41 3.63
C GLY A 95 -13.01 -11.54 2.42
N ALA A 96 -12.31 -10.49 1.97
CA ALA A 96 -11.46 -10.56 0.80
C ALA A 96 -10.15 -11.27 1.08
N ASN A 97 -9.68 -12.10 0.14
CA ASN A 97 -8.38 -12.75 0.22
C ASN A 97 -7.26 -11.85 -0.31
N HIS A 98 -6.04 -12.38 -0.36
CA HIS A 98 -4.86 -11.63 -0.82
C HIS A 98 -5.02 -11.06 -2.23
N PHE A 99 -5.69 -11.80 -3.12
CA PHE A 99 -5.86 -11.44 -4.53
C PHE A 99 -7.15 -10.67 -4.79
N PHE A 100 -7.93 -10.36 -3.76
CA PHE A 100 -9.22 -9.68 -3.90
C PHE A 100 -10.18 -10.43 -4.81
N THR A 101 -10.13 -11.76 -4.82
CA THR A 101 -11.00 -12.60 -5.63
C THR A 101 -12.47 -12.36 -5.29
N GLY A 102 -13.27 -11.97 -6.28
CA GLY A 102 -14.67 -11.63 -6.07
C GLY A 102 -14.91 -10.23 -5.50
N TYR A 103 -13.84 -9.45 -5.27
CA TYR A 103 -13.92 -8.11 -4.67
C TYR A 103 -13.37 -7.01 -5.57
N LEU A 104 -13.15 -7.30 -6.86
CA LEU A 104 -12.53 -6.32 -7.78
C LEU A 104 -13.36 -5.05 -7.94
N LYS A 105 -14.69 -5.16 -7.85
CA LYS A 105 -15.57 -3.98 -7.90
C LYS A 105 -15.34 -3.07 -6.69
N GLN A 106 -15.31 -3.65 -5.50
CA GLN A 106 -15.08 -2.91 -4.26
C GLN A 106 -13.70 -2.28 -4.24
N LEU A 107 -12.69 -3.02 -4.71
CA LEU A 107 -11.33 -2.51 -4.84
C LEU A 107 -11.30 -1.28 -5.75
N ARG A 108 -11.94 -1.38 -6.92
CA ARG A 108 -12.03 -0.27 -7.87
C ARG A 108 -12.72 0.95 -7.27
N VAL A 109 -13.81 0.73 -6.54
CA VAL A 109 -14.54 1.82 -5.88
C VAL A 109 -13.66 2.53 -4.85
N ALA A 110 -12.95 1.78 -4.02
CA ALA A 110 -12.05 2.35 -3.01
C ALA A 110 -10.98 3.21 -3.65
N ILE A 111 -10.34 2.70 -4.71
CA ILE A 111 -9.29 3.41 -5.43
C ILE A 111 -9.85 4.67 -6.10
N SER A 112 -11.00 4.55 -6.78
CA SER A 112 -11.62 5.69 -7.48
C SER A 112 -11.98 6.81 -6.51
N ARG A 113 -12.56 6.48 -5.36
CA ARG A 113 -12.91 7.47 -4.35
C ARG A 113 -11.69 8.19 -3.79
N PHE A 114 -10.62 7.43 -3.58
CA PHE A 114 -9.37 8.00 -3.07
C PHE A 114 -8.76 8.99 -4.07
N LEU A 115 -8.69 8.61 -5.34
CA LEU A 115 -8.08 9.44 -6.38
C LEU A 115 -8.87 10.70 -6.69
N THR A 116 -10.18 10.70 -6.47
CA THR A 116 -11.05 11.84 -6.77
C THR A 116 -11.36 12.71 -5.55
N ALA A 117 -10.93 12.31 -4.38
CA ALA A 117 -11.20 13.03 -3.14
C ALA A 117 -10.41 14.34 -3.02
#